data_2465cf1d6a4dcbf2d85faeda4a1be626
#
_entry.id   2465cf1d6a4dcbf2d85faeda4a1be626
#
_cell.length_a   1.000
_cell.length_b   1.000
_cell.length_c   1.000
_cell.angle_alpha   90.00
_cell.angle_beta   90.00
_cell.angle_gamma   90.00
#
_symmetry.space_group_name_H-M   'P 1'
#
loop_
_entity.id
_entity.type
_entity.pdbx_description
1 polymer ?
#
loop_
_entity_poly.entity_id
_entity_poly.type
_entity_poly.pdbx_seq_one_letter_code
_entity_poly.pdbx_strand_id
1 'polypeptide(L)'
;MDKRTVRRIVATALAVILAEQVFFLICGFGLPVQFGDTFMGELKSKYERLKETSGKRIVLVGGSGVAFDCDSALMDDFFPSYEIVNFGMYAGLGTKAVMDLSENYIHEGDIVILSPEQSEQTFSDYFNGEYMWQAADGAFGMLRDLKSENFEAMLGNFPRFALEKLNYVMKGQKPQTDSIYQKKSFNTYGDIELDTCRENILPNGYDVNQKVRFTEDVVQPEFMDYM
;
A
#
# COMPACT_ATOMS: atom_id res chain seq x y z
N MET A 1 -0.65 41.85 29.87
CA MET A 1 -0.27 41.88 28.44
C MET A 1 -1.35 42.63 27.67
N ASP A 2 -0.99 43.65 26.89
CA ASP A 2 -1.94 44.41 26.11
C ASP A 2 -2.63 43.57 25.02
N LYS A 3 -3.93 43.83 24.78
CA LYS A 3 -4.73 43.08 23.76
C LYS A 3 -4.09 43.13 22.35
N ARG A 4 -3.38 44.19 22.02
CA ARG A 4 -2.69 44.35 20.74
C ARG A 4 -1.49 43.39 20.64
N THR A 5 -0.75 43.25 21.73
CA THR A 5 0.39 42.32 21.83
C THR A 5 -0.09 40.86 21.73
N VAL A 6 -1.18 40.48 22.43
CA VAL A 6 -1.78 39.16 22.33
C VAL A 6 -2.19 38.82 20.90
N ARG A 7 -2.90 39.73 20.22
CA ARG A 7 -3.32 39.52 18.81
C ARG A 7 -2.12 39.34 17.87
N ARG A 8 -1.04 40.09 18.08
CA ARG A 8 0.18 39.93 17.27
C ARG A 8 0.83 38.56 17.49
N ILE A 9 0.94 38.14 18.73
CA ILE A 9 1.50 36.81 19.05
C ILE A 9 0.66 35.70 18.40
N VAL A 10 -0.67 35.77 18.57
CA VAL A 10 -1.58 34.79 17.96
C VAL A 10 -1.48 34.79 16.43
N ALA A 11 -1.47 35.96 15.81
CA ALA A 11 -1.34 36.09 14.35
C ALA A 11 0.01 35.53 13.84
N THR A 12 1.11 35.82 14.56
CA THR A 12 2.42 35.26 14.20
C THR A 12 2.44 33.75 14.36
N ALA A 13 1.90 33.19 15.45
CA ALA A 13 1.82 31.75 15.64
C ALA A 13 1.01 31.07 14.55
N LEU A 14 -0.15 31.62 14.19
CA LEU A 14 -0.96 31.11 13.09
C LEU A 14 -0.24 31.18 11.74
N ALA A 15 0.48 32.26 11.47
CA ALA A 15 1.25 32.42 10.24
C ALA A 15 2.39 31.38 10.15
N VAL A 16 3.06 31.08 11.26
CA VAL A 16 4.10 30.03 11.31
C VAL A 16 3.50 28.65 11.05
N ILE A 17 2.39 28.31 11.72
CA ILE A 17 1.70 27.04 11.52
C ILE A 17 1.25 26.89 10.06
N LEU A 18 0.66 27.93 9.47
CA LEU A 18 0.23 27.89 8.07
C LEU A 18 1.42 27.73 7.11
N ALA A 19 2.53 28.43 7.37
CA ALA A 19 3.73 28.31 6.56
C ALA A 19 4.32 26.89 6.60
N GLU A 20 4.30 26.26 7.77
CA GLU A 20 4.71 24.86 7.95
C GLU A 20 3.83 23.91 7.13
N GLN A 21 2.50 24.05 7.21
CA GLN A 21 1.58 23.21 6.45
C GLN A 21 1.79 23.37 4.94
N VAL A 22 1.92 24.62 4.46
CA VAL A 22 2.20 24.90 3.04
C VAL A 22 3.53 24.28 2.61
N PHE A 23 4.55 24.35 3.45
CA PHE A 23 5.84 23.73 3.19
C PHE A 23 5.70 22.21 2.98
N PHE A 24 5.00 21.50 3.88
CA PHE A 24 4.78 20.05 3.73
C PHE A 24 3.95 19.72 2.49
N LEU A 25 2.93 20.50 2.18
CA LEU A 25 2.14 20.30 0.96
C LEU A 25 2.99 20.46 -0.31
N ILE A 26 3.86 21.46 -0.36
CA ILE A 26 4.80 21.62 -1.49
C ILE A 26 5.76 20.44 -1.56
N CYS A 27 6.34 20.01 -0.45
CA CYS A 27 7.26 18.88 -0.44
C CYS A 27 6.56 17.56 -0.82
N GLY A 28 5.38 17.29 -0.30
CA GLY A 28 4.65 16.05 -0.56
C GLY A 28 4.10 15.95 -1.98
N PHE A 29 3.46 17.01 -2.47
CA PHE A 29 2.74 16.99 -3.74
C PHE A 29 3.47 17.70 -4.89
N GLY A 30 4.34 18.66 -4.59
CA GLY A 30 5.03 19.46 -5.61
C GLY A 30 6.38 18.90 -6.04
N LEU A 31 7.01 18.04 -5.24
CA LEU A 31 8.28 17.39 -5.62
C LEU A 31 8.03 16.20 -6.57
N PRO A 32 9.01 15.85 -7.40
CA PRO A 32 8.90 14.71 -8.31
C PRO A 32 8.57 13.40 -7.57
N VAL A 33 7.95 12.46 -8.29
CA VAL A 33 7.67 11.11 -7.79
C VAL A 33 8.99 10.42 -7.42
N GLN A 34 9.07 9.90 -6.20
CA GLN A 34 10.26 9.22 -5.68
C GLN A 34 10.07 7.70 -5.59
N PHE A 35 8.85 7.26 -5.31
CA PHE A 35 8.57 5.86 -4.98
C PHE A 35 7.99 5.06 -6.14
N GLY A 36 7.85 5.66 -7.35
CA GLY A 36 7.20 5.04 -8.50
C GLY A 36 7.85 3.73 -8.98
N ASP A 37 9.17 3.58 -8.83
CA ASP A 37 9.92 2.40 -9.25
C ASP A 37 10.15 1.39 -8.10
N THR A 38 9.69 1.71 -6.90
CA THR A 38 9.77 0.82 -5.74
C THR A 38 8.64 -0.21 -5.74
N PHE A 39 8.75 -1.19 -4.84
CA PHE A 39 7.67 -2.13 -4.56
C PHE A 39 6.32 -1.42 -4.29
N MET A 40 6.34 -0.36 -3.49
CA MET A 40 5.13 0.40 -3.16
C MET A 40 4.50 1.07 -4.38
N GLY A 41 5.32 1.51 -5.34
CA GLY A 41 4.84 2.15 -6.57
C GLY A 41 4.03 1.22 -7.49
N GLU A 42 4.11 -0.11 -7.26
CA GLU A 42 3.29 -1.07 -8.00
C GLU A 42 1.81 -0.99 -7.63
N LEU A 43 1.46 -0.50 -6.45
CA LEU A 43 0.05 -0.34 -6.07
C LEU A 43 -0.75 0.44 -7.11
N LYS A 44 -0.14 1.46 -7.74
CA LYS A 44 -0.77 2.20 -8.83
C LYS A 44 -1.16 1.29 -10.00
N SER A 45 -0.25 0.44 -10.48
CA SER A 45 -0.52 -0.46 -11.61
C SER A 45 -1.59 -1.48 -11.26
N LYS A 46 -1.54 -2.04 -10.06
CA LYS A 46 -2.55 -2.97 -9.55
C LYS A 46 -3.93 -2.31 -9.44
N TYR A 47 -3.97 -1.08 -8.93
CA TYR A 47 -5.21 -0.32 -8.82
C TYR A 47 -5.80 0.01 -10.20
N GLU A 48 -4.97 0.43 -11.17
CA GLU A 48 -5.40 0.67 -12.54
C GLU A 48 -5.88 -0.64 -13.19
N ARG A 49 -5.16 -1.75 -13.03
CA ARG A 49 -5.57 -3.07 -13.53
C ARG A 49 -6.92 -3.49 -12.95
N LEU A 50 -7.12 -3.37 -11.66
CA LEU A 50 -8.41 -3.71 -11.02
C LEU A 50 -9.57 -2.89 -11.59
N LYS A 51 -9.34 -1.63 -11.92
CA LYS A 51 -10.35 -0.73 -12.52
C LYS A 51 -10.65 -1.02 -13.98
N GLU A 52 -9.64 -1.38 -14.75
CA GLU A 52 -9.73 -1.49 -16.21
C GLU A 52 -10.08 -2.89 -16.67
N THR A 53 -9.78 -3.92 -15.88
CA THR A 53 -10.11 -5.30 -16.22
C THR A 53 -11.63 -5.50 -16.18
N SER A 54 -12.18 -5.94 -17.30
CA SER A 54 -13.60 -6.18 -17.49
C SER A 54 -13.90 -7.69 -17.63
N GLY A 55 -15.17 -8.06 -17.57
CA GLY A 55 -15.60 -9.45 -17.66
C GLY A 55 -15.74 -10.09 -16.27
N LYS A 56 -15.71 -11.42 -16.23
CA LYS A 56 -15.71 -12.17 -14.97
C LYS A 56 -14.28 -12.25 -14.46
N ARG A 57 -14.06 -11.94 -13.20
CA ARG A 57 -12.73 -11.87 -12.61
C ARG A 57 -12.61 -12.76 -11.38
N ILE A 58 -11.38 -13.24 -11.15
CA ILE A 58 -10.95 -13.72 -9.84
C ILE A 58 -9.99 -12.66 -9.31
N VAL A 59 -10.40 -11.97 -8.26
CA VAL A 59 -9.64 -10.88 -7.63
C VAL A 59 -9.00 -11.40 -6.36
N LEU A 60 -7.67 -11.40 -6.31
CA LEU A 60 -6.89 -11.80 -5.15
C LEU A 60 -6.59 -10.54 -4.33
N VAL A 61 -7.08 -10.45 -3.11
CA VAL A 61 -6.89 -9.29 -2.22
C VAL A 61 -6.13 -9.73 -0.99
N GLY A 62 -5.02 -9.05 -0.69
CA GLY A 62 -4.24 -9.40 0.49
C GLY A 62 -2.91 -8.65 0.60
N GLY A 63 -2.05 -9.16 1.44
CA GLY A 63 -0.72 -8.62 1.67
C GLY A 63 0.34 -9.18 0.72
N SER A 64 1.60 -9.19 1.17
CA SER A 64 2.73 -9.66 0.37
C SER A 64 2.66 -11.16 0.05
N GLY A 65 2.04 -11.97 0.91
CA GLY A 65 1.82 -13.39 0.61
C GLY A 65 1.05 -13.59 -0.69
N VAL A 66 0.03 -12.79 -0.97
CA VAL A 66 -0.69 -12.83 -2.25
C VAL A 66 0.20 -12.43 -3.42
N ALA A 67 1.05 -11.41 -3.23
CA ALA A 67 1.94 -10.95 -4.30
C ALA A 67 3.08 -11.94 -4.61
N PHE A 68 3.59 -12.67 -3.60
CA PHE A 68 4.72 -13.58 -3.74
C PHE A 68 4.34 -15.04 -4.01
N ASP A 69 3.22 -15.49 -3.44
CA ASP A 69 2.91 -16.93 -3.37
C ASP A 69 1.81 -17.35 -4.36
N CYS A 70 1.18 -16.38 -5.06
CA CYS A 70 0.20 -16.68 -6.09
C CYS A 70 0.88 -16.72 -7.47
N ASP A 71 0.49 -17.71 -8.27
CA ASP A 71 0.82 -17.83 -9.69
C ASP A 71 -0.45 -17.57 -10.50
N SER A 72 -0.66 -16.30 -10.82
CA SER A 72 -1.85 -15.87 -11.56
C SER A 72 -1.87 -16.38 -13.00
N ALA A 73 -0.72 -16.62 -13.61
CA ALA A 73 -0.65 -17.20 -14.95
C ALA A 73 -1.13 -18.67 -14.93
N LEU A 74 -0.74 -19.43 -13.93
CA LEU A 74 -1.24 -20.79 -13.74
C LEU A 74 -2.75 -20.79 -13.44
N MET A 75 -3.23 -19.83 -12.66
CA MET A 75 -4.67 -19.68 -12.40
C MET A 75 -5.45 -19.37 -13.68
N ASP A 76 -4.91 -18.52 -14.56
CA ASP A 76 -5.51 -18.17 -15.85
C ASP A 76 -5.69 -19.42 -16.73
N ASP A 77 -4.70 -20.30 -16.76
CA ASP A 77 -4.78 -21.59 -17.46
C ASP A 77 -5.90 -22.50 -16.92
N PHE A 78 -6.09 -22.52 -15.59
CA PHE A 78 -7.14 -23.34 -14.96
C PHE A 78 -8.53 -22.71 -15.05
N PHE A 79 -8.64 -21.41 -15.12
CA PHE A 79 -9.90 -20.67 -15.12
C PHE A 79 -10.07 -19.78 -16.37
N PRO A 80 -10.04 -20.32 -17.59
CA PRO A 80 -9.98 -19.54 -18.83
C PRO A 80 -11.23 -18.69 -19.11
N SER A 81 -12.23 -18.76 -18.26
CA SER A 81 -13.43 -17.93 -18.32
C SER A 81 -13.38 -16.70 -17.39
N TYR A 82 -12.28 -16.52 -16.70
CA TYR A 82 -12.05 -15.45 -15.74
C TYR A 82 -10.75 -14.72 -16.05
N GLU A 83 -10.75 -13.43 -15.83
CA GLU A 83 -9.53 -12.62 -15.80
C GLU A 83 -8.95 -12.64 -14.36
N ILE A 84 -7.69 -12.95 -14.22
CA ILE A 84 -7.05 -12.98 -12.90
C ILE A 84 -6.46 -11.60 -12.58
N VAL A 85 -6.83 -11.07 -11.43
CA VAL A 85 -6.35 -9.77 -10.93
C VAL A 85 -5.72 -9.96 -9.56
N ASN A 86 -4.39 -9.92 -9.49
CA ASN A 86 -3.67 -9.98 -8.24
C ASN A 86 -3.55 -8.57 -7.63
N PHE A 87 -4.35 -8.30 -6.60
CA PHE A 87 -4.35 -7.07 -5.82
C PHE A 87 -3.64 -7.25 -4.46
N GLY A 88 -2.71 -8.19 -4.37
CA GLY A 88 -1.85 -8.39 -3.21
C GLY A 88 -0.70 -7.38 -3.18
N MET A 89 -0.46 -6.79 -2.00
CA MET A 89 0.62 -5.82 -1.80
C MET A 89 1.36 -6.08 -0.49
N TYR A 90 1.92 -5.07 0.12
CA TYR A 90 2.62 -5.15 1.39
C TYR A 90 1.63 -5.08 2.57
N ALA A 91 1.73 -6.03 3.50
CA ALA A 91 0.86 -6.09 4.68
C ALA A 91 0.86 -4.79 5.50
N GLY A 92 1.98 -4.06 5.51
CA GLY A 92 2.10 -2.76 6.17
C GLY A 92 1.21 -1.65 5.61
N LEU A 93 0.60 -1.84 4.42
CA LEU A 93 -0.46 -0.95 3.93
C LEU A 93 -1.76 -1.09 4.74
N GLY A 94 -1.91 -2.20 5.47
CA GLY A 94 -3.10 -2.53 6.24
C GLY A 94 -4.19 -3.20 5.42
N THR A 95 -4.73 -4.29 5.95
CA THR A 95 -5.77 -5.07 5.25
C THR A 95 -7.00 -4.22 4.95
N LYS A 96 -7.48 -3.41 5.89
CA LYS A 96 -8.61 -2.49 5.69
C LYS A 96 -8.36 -1.52 4.53
N ALA A 97 -7.17 -0.90 4.47
CA ALA A 97 -6.85 0.04 3.41
C ALA A 97 -6.80 -0.63 2.02
N VAL A 98 -6.27 -1.86 1.93
CA VAL A 98 -6.26 -2.64 0.68
C VAL A 98 -7.69 -3.03 0.28
N MET A 99 -8.55 -3.38 1.25
CA MET A 99 -9.98 -3.65 1.01
C MET A 99 -10.70 -2.40 0.52
N ASP A 100 -10.53 -1.25 1.16
CA ASP A 100 -11.13 0.02 0.74
C ASP A 100 -10.79 0.36 -0.72
N LEU A 101 -9.50 0.22 -1.08
CA LEU A 101 -9.03 0.49 -2.44
C LEU A 101 -9.60 -0.47 -3.48
N SER A 102 -10.01 -1.67 -3.09
CA SER A 102 -10.56 -2.67 -4.00
C SER A 102 -12.09 -2.67 -4.06
N GLU A 103 -12.77 -2.37 -2.97
CA GLU A 103 -14.23 -2.52 -2.80
C GLU A 103 -15.03 -1.85 -3.92
N ASN A 104 -14.68 -0.61 -4.27
CA ASN A 104 -15.41 0.16 -5.29
C ASN A 104 -15.30 -0.40 -6.72
N TYR A 105 -14.39 -1.36 -6.93
CA TYR A 105 -14.08 -1.95 -8.24
C TYR A 105 -14.36 -3.45 -8.30
N ILE A 106 -14.97 -4.00 -7.27
CA ILE A 106 -15.52 -5.35 -7.27
C ILE A 106 -16.91 -5.29 -7.89
N HIS A 107 -17.21 -6.18 -8.82
CA HIS A 107 -18.45 -6.20 -9.58
C HIS A 107 -19.23 -7.48 -9.31
N GLU A 108 -20.53 -7.44 -9.59
CA GLU A 108 -21.37 -8.63 -9.56
C GLU A 108 -20.85 -9.70 -10.52
N GLY A 109 -20.63 -10.90 -9.98
CA GLY A 109 -20.06 -12.04 -10.72
C GLY A 109 -18.56 -12.22 -10.57
N ASP A 110 -17.85 -11.31 -9.90
CA ASP A 110 -16.47 -11.52 -9.51
C ASP A 110 -16.38 -12.57 -8.38
N ILE A 111 -15.28 -13.30 -8.38
CA ILE A 111 -14.85 -14.14 -7.26
C ILE A 111 -13.74 -13.40 -6.53
N VAL A 112 -13.95 -13.07 -5.28
CA VAL A 112 -12.93 -12.42 -4.45
C VAL A 112 -12.31 -13.43 -3.51
N ILE A 113 -10.99 -13.58 -3.58
CA ILE A 113 -10.21 -14.38 -2.65
C ILE A 113 -9.48 -13.39 -1.73
N LEU A 114 -9.96 -13.28 -0.50
CA LEU A 114 -9.37 -12.44 0.52
C LEU A 114 -8.41 -13.25 1.36
N SER A 115 -7.13 -12.89 1.34
CA SER A 115 -6.05 -13.55 2.08
C SER A 115 -5.30 -12.52 2.94
N PRO A 116 -5.82 -12.19 4.13
CA PRO A 116 -5.15 -11.28 5.04
C PRO A 116 -3.88 -11.92 5.61
N GLU A 117 -2.77 -11.19 5.57
CA GLU A 117 -1.55 -11.61 6.27
C GLU A 117 -1.67 -11.22 7.73
N GLN A 118 -2.02 -12.18 8.57
CA GLN A 118 -2.23 -11.87 9.97
C GLN A 118 -1.93 -13.06 10.85
N SER A 119 -1.04 -12.89 11.81
CA SER A 119 -0.92 -13.80 12.92
C SER A 119 -2.05 -13.63 13.94
N GLU A 120 -2.61 -12.44 14.05
CA GLU A 120 -3.56 -12.04 15.09
C GLU A 120 -4.87 -11.50 14.55
N GLN A 121 -5.03 -11.44 13.23
CA GLN A 121 -6.28 -11.04 12.54
C GLN A 121 -6.84 -9.68 12.96
N THR A 122 -5.98 -8.78 13.42
CA THR A 122 -6.36 -7.42 13.75
C THR A 122 -6.06 -6.48 12.60
N PHE A 123 -7.01 -5.65 12.23
CA PHE A 123 -6.87 -4.71 11.12
C PHE A 123 -5.95 -3.53 11.42
N SER A 124 -5.83 -3.17 12.71
CA SER A 124 -5.11 -1.98 13.13
C SER A 124 -3.60 -2.13 13.14
N ASP A 125 -3.10 -3.35 13.37
CA ASP A 125 -1.70 -3.58 13.73
C ASP A 125 -0.73 -3.44 12.54
N TYR A 126 -1.24 -3.48 11.31
CA TYR A 126 -0.45 -3.45 10.08
C TYR A 126 -0.64 -2.21 9.23
N PHE A 127 -1.43 -1.23 9.66
CA PHE A 127 -1.58 0.00 8.92
C PHE A 127 -0.41 0.95 9.18
N ASN A 128 0.41 1.18 8.17
CA ASN A 128 1.45 2.20 8.19
C ASN A 128 1.14 3.30 7.16
N GLY A 129 0.68 4.44 7.66
CA GLY A 129 0.32 5.57 6.81
C GLY A 129 1.48 6.10 5.94
N GLU A 130 2.74 5.93 6.38
CA GLU A 130 3.91 6.29 5.57
C GLU A 130 4.00 5.43 4.31
N TYR A 131 3.82 4.11 4.43
CA TYR A 131 3.81 3.22 3.28
C TYR A 131 2.67 3.51 2.30
N MET A 132 1.51 3.89 2.83
CA MET A 132 0.39 4.31 1.98
C MET A 132 0.71 5.59 1.20
N TRP A 133 1.35 6.58 1.82
CA TRP A 133 1.81 7.78 1.12
C TRP A 133 2.85 7.47 0.04
N GLN A 134 3.79 6.55 0.33
CA GLN A 134 4.79 6.10 -0.64
C GLN A 134 4.12 5.37 -1.83
N ALA A 135 3.17 4.48 -1.55
CA ALA A 135 2.43 3.75 -2.57
C ALA A 135 1.56 4.67 -3.44
N ALA A 136 1.03 5.73 -2.86
CA ALA A 136 0.22 6.73 -3.57
C ALA A 136 1.06 7.80 -4.28
N ASP A 137 2.40 7.81 -4.16
CA ASP A 137 3.24 8.85 -4.74
C ASP A 137 3.14 8.87 -6.27
N GLY A 138 2.54 9.94 -6.79
CA GLY A 138 2.19 10.07 -8.20
C GLY A 138 0.83 9.49 -8.60
N ALA A 139 0.05 8.97 -7.64
CA ALA A 139 -1.29 8.44 -7.86
C ALA A 139 -2.25 8.78 -6.72
N PHE A 140 -2.11 9.96 -6.14
CA PHE A 140 -2.90 10.40 -4.97
C PHE A 140 -4.42 10.32 -5.14
N GLY A 141 -4.89 10.21 -6.40
CA GLY A 141 -6.31 10.07 -6.69
C GLY A 141 -6.95 8.82 -6.07
N MET A 142 -6.18 7.74 -5.88
CA MET A 142 -6.67 6.50 -5.26
C MET A 142 -7.03 6.67 -3.78
N LEU A 143 -6.41 7.63 -3.10
CA LEU A 143 -6.66 7.87 -1.67
C LEU A 143 -8.10 8.30 -1.36
N ARG A 144 -8.87 8.67 -2.38
CA ARG A 144 -10.30 8.99 -2.24
C ARG A 144 -11.18 7.77 -1.96
N ASP A 145 -10.66 6.57 -2.26
CA ASP A 145 -11.37 5.32 -2.02
C ASP A 145 -11.14 4.79 -0.60
N LEU A 146 -10.19 5.37 0.13
CA LEU A 146 -10.02 5.04 1.54
C LEU A 146 -11.22 5.56 2.36
N LYS A 147 -11.77 4.71 3.21
CA LYS A 147 -12.74 5.12 4.22
C LYS A 147 -12.11 6.13 5.18
N SER A 148 -12.91 7.00 5.79
CA SER A 148 -12.44 8.12 6.61
C SER A 148 -11.48 7.70 7.72
N GLU A 149 -11.73 6.56 8.35
CA GLU A 149 -10.90 5.98 9.41
C GLU A 149 -9.45 5.74 8.95
N ASN A 150 -9.28 5.09 7.79
CA ASN A 150 -7.97 4.79 7.24
C ASN A 150 -7.29 6.05 6.69
N PHE A 151 -8.05 6.94 6.09
CA PHE A 151 -7.54 8.22 5.62
C PHE A 151 -7.02 9.09 6.76
N GLU A 152 -7.76 9.19 7.86
CA GLU A 152 -7.35 9.94 9.06
C GLU A 152 -6.06 9.36 9.67
N ALA A 153 -5.99 8.03 9.80
CA ALA A 153 -4.79 7.35 10.31
C ALA A 153 -3.55 7.64 9.45
N MET A 154 -3.74 7.78 8.14
CA MET A 154 -2.68 8.11 7.19
C MET A 154 -2.19 9.56 7.31
N LEU A 155 -3.08 10.52 7.58
CA LEU A 155 -2.76 11.95 7.58
C LEU A 155 -1.62 12.32 8.52
N GLY A 156 -1.55 11.69 9.69
CA GLY A 156 -0.48 11.94 10.67
C GLY A 156 0.93 11.65 10.17
N ASN A 157 1.08 10.82 9.13
CA ASN A 157 2.37 10.45 8.54
C ASN A 157 2.78 11.34 7.35
N PHE A 158 1.90 12.23 6.89
CA PHE A 158 2.19 13.09 5.74
C PHE A 158 3.44 13.97 5.89
N PRO A 159 3.70 14.63 7.04
CA PRO A 159 4.90 15.42 7.22
C PRO A 159 6.19 14.60 7.06
N ARG A 160 6.19 13.36 7.55
CA ARG A 160 7.35 12.46 7.43
C ARG A 160 7.59 12.08 5.96
N PHE A 161 6.57 11.68 5.24
CA PHE A 161 6.63 11.42 3.80
C PHE A 161 7.17 12.62 3.01
N ALA A 162 6.64 13.83 3.29
CA ALA A 162 7.06 15.07 2.64
C ALA A 162 8.55 15.39 2.88
N LEU A 163 9.02 15.20 4.12
CA LEU A 163 10.45 15.37 4.46
C LEU A 163 11.32 14.31 3.80
N GLU A 164 10.85 13.09 3.67
CA GLU A 164 11.58 12.03 2.99
C GLU A 164 11.78 12.39 1.52
N LYS A 165 10.72 12.82 0.82
CA LYS A 165 10.82 13.31 -0.57
C LYS A 165 11.81 14.46 -0.69
N LEU A 166 11.73 15.44 0.21
CA LEU A 166 12.67 16.56 0.21
C LEU A 166 14.11 16.08 0.40
N ASN A 167 14.34 15.15 1.31
CA ASN A 167 15.67 14.58 1.58
C ASN A 167 16.25 13.87 0.36
N TYR A 168 15.43 13.06 -0.35
CA TYR A 168 15.86 12.42 -1.60
C TYR A 168 16.25 13.44 -2.67
N VAL A 169 15.43 14.48 -2.86
CA VAL A 169 15.72 15.54 -3.83
C VAL A 169 17.01 16.28 -3.46
N MET A 170 17.14 16.72 -2.20
CA MET A 170 18.30 17.50 -1.74
C MET A 170 19.62 16.71 -1.79
N LYS A 171 19.58 15.41 -1.54
CA LYS A 171 20.75 14.53 -1.53
C LYS A 171 20.99 13.86 -2.87
N GLY A 172 20.15 14.09 -3.88
CA GLY A 172 20.20 13.37 -5.15
C GLY A 172 20.02 11.87 -5.00
N GLN A 173 19.39 11.43 -3.90
CA GLN A 173 19.14 10.03 -3.61
C GLN A 173 17.91 9.53 -4.36
N LYS A 174 17.88 8.23 -4.58
CA LYS A 174 16.69 7.52 -5.06
C LYS A 174 16.34 6.44 -4.04
N PRO A 175 15.06 6.07 -3.92
CA PRO A 175 14.67 4.90 -3.15
C PRO A 175 15.44 3.67 -3.63
N GLN A 176 15.78 2.78 -2.70
CA GLN A 176 16.53 1.56 -3.03
C GLN A 176 15.64 0.63 -3.86
N THR A 177 16.17 0.16 -4.98
CA THR A 177 15.46 -0.72 -5.92
C THR A 177 16.28 -1.97 -6.30
N ASP A 178 17.35 -2.26 -5.57
CA ASP A 178 18.32 -3.30 -5.92
C ASP A 178 17.97 -4.70 -5.36
N SER A 179 16.73 -4.87 -4.90
CA SER A 179 16.22 -6.12 -4.36
C SER A 179 14.99 -6.58 -5.13
N ILE A 180 14.45 -7.73 -4.76
CA ILE A 180 13.15 -8.20 -5.25
C ILE A 180 12.02 -7.18 -4.98
N TYR A 181 12.17 -6.34 -3.95
CA TYR A 181 11.22 -5.31 -3.55
C TYR A 181 11.32 -4.06 -4.46
N GLN A 182 11.05 -4.25 -5.74
CA GLN A 182 11.04 -3.19 -6.75
C GLN A 182 9.90 -3.43 -7.74
N LYS A 183 9.44 -2.36 -8.39
CA LYS A 183 8.32 -2.43 -9.33
C LYS A 183 8.56 -3.40 -10.49
N LYS A 184 9.77 -3.44 -11.04
CA LYS A 184 10.11 -4.31 -12.17
C LYS A 184 10.09 -5.80 -11.84
N SER A 185 9.96 -6.18 -10.56
CA SER A 185 9.83 -7.58 -10.16
C SER A 185 8.40 -8.12 -10.31
N PHE A 186 7.44 -7.26 -10.59
CA PHE A 186 6.07 -7.67 -10.84
C PHE A 186 5.84 -7.98 -12.31
N ASN A 187 5.10 -9.06 -12.58
CA ASN A 187 4.63 -9.41 -13.90
C ASN A 187 3.33 -8.64 -14.25
N THR A 188 2.76 -8.93 -15.40
CA THR A 188 1.55 -8.27 -15.89
C THR A 188 0.28 -8.60 -15.09
N TYR A 189 0.28 -9.70 -14.32
CA TYR A 189 -0.81 -10.05 -13.41
C TYR A 189 -0.71 -9.31 -12.07
N GLY A 190 0.49 -8.86 -11.72
CA GLY A 190 0.80 -8.28 -10.43
C GLY A 190 1.43 -9.28 -9.44
N ASP A 191 1.89 -10.44 -9.91
CA ASP A 191 2.66 -11.38 -9.11
C ASP A 191 4.14 -10.99 -9.13
N ILE A 192 4.89 -11.36 -8.10
CA ILE A 192 6.34 -11.17 -8.06
C ILE A 192 7.04 -12.34 -8.73
N GLU A 193 7.87 -12.03 -9.70
CA GLU A 193 8.75 -12.99 -10.35
C GLU A 193 10.06 -13.11 -9.57
N LEU A 194 10.23 -14.22 -8.87
CA LEU A 194 11.36 -14.46 -7.96
C LEU A 194 12.71 -14.54 -8.68
N ASP A 195 12.74 -14.83 -9.95
CA ASP A 195 13.94 -14.96 -10.79
C ASP A 195 14.48 -13.60 -11.25
N THR A 196 13.73 -12.51 -11.08
CA THR A 196 14.18 -11.15 -11.40
C THR A 196 15.33 -10.67 -10.52
N CYS A 197 15.55 -11.30 -9.37
CA CYS A 197 16.64 -11.00 -8.45
C CYS A 197 17.37 -12.27 -8.00
N ARG A 198 18.60 -12.47 -8.48
CA ARG A 198 19.43 -13.63 -8.14
C ARG A 198 19.86 -13.69 -6.67
N GLU A 199 19.82 -12.54 -5.97
CA GLU A 199 20.23 -12.42 -4.56
C GLU A 199 19.05 -12.61 -3.60
N ASN A 200 17.87 -12.99 -4.11
CA ASN A 200 16.69 -13.23 -3.30
C ASN A 200 16.76 -14.61 -2.59
N ILE A 201 17.87 -14.86 -1.93
CA ILE A 201 18.06 -16.07 -1.11
C ILE A 201 18.12 -15.59 0.34
N LEU A 202 17.28 -16.16 1.19
CA LEU A 202 17.39 -15.93 2.64
C LEU A 202 18.81 -16.32 3.09
N PRO A 203 19.54 -15.44 3.80
CA PRO A 203 20.92 -15.68 4.17
C PRO A 203 21.20 -16.99 4.89
N ASN A 204 20.19 -17.51 5.59
CA ASN A 204 20.25 -18.77 6.35
C ASN A 204 19.40 -19.89 5.73
N GLY A 205 18.86 -19.69 4.53
CA GLY A 205 17.91 -20.62 3.91
C GLY A 205 16.59 -20.73 4.67
N TYR A 206 15.75 -21.67 4.22
CA TYR A 206 14.54 -22.05 4.95
C TYR A 206 14.86 -23.17 5.92
N ASP A 207 14.37 -23.07 7.16
CA ASP A 207 14.35 -24.22 8.05
C ASP A 207 13.21 -25.16 7.62
N VAL A 208 13.57 -26.17 6.84
CA VAL A 208 12.63 -27.20 6.35
C VAL A 208 12.02 -28.04 7.47
N ASN A 209 12.55 -27.93 8.69
CA ASN A 209 12.03 -28.61 9.88
C ASN A 209 11.10 -27.71 10.69
N GLN A 210 10.94 -26.45 10.32
CA GLN A 210 10.01 -25.56 10.98
C GLN A 210 8.59 -26.09 10.84
N LYS A 211 8.03 -26.55 11.94
CA LYS A 211 6.64 -27.00 11.97
C LYS A 211 5.74 -25.77 11.96
N VAL A 212 5.11 -25.52 10.84
CA VAL A 212 4.00 -24.57 10.77
C VAL A 212 2.85 -25.16 11.58
N ARG A 213 2.47 -24.49 12.64
CA ARG A 213 1.25 -24.81 13.38
C ARG A 213 0.16 -23.94 12.80
N PHE A 214 -0.81 -24.57 12.16
CA PHE A 214 -2.08 -23.92 11.88
C PHE A 214 -2.82 -23.82 13.22
N THR A 215 -3.05 -22.64 13.70
CA THR A 215 -3.96 -22.40 14.82
C THR A 215 -5.38 -22.35 14.24
N GLU A 216 -6.35 -22.90 14.97
CA GLU A 216 -7.78 -22.71 14.64
C GLU A 216 -8.20 -21.32 15.10
N ASP A 217 -7.55 -20.28 14.55
CA ASP A 217 -7.90 -18.91 14.91
C ASP A 217 -9.23 -18.56 14.25
N VAL A 218 -10.20 -18.27 15.07
CA VAL A 218 -11.51 -17.81 14.62
C VAL A 218 -11.34 -16.41 14.02
N VAL A 219 -11.89 -16.20 12.84
CA VAL A 219 -11.96 -14.86 12.23
C VAL A 219 -12.67 -13.92 13.20
N GLN A 220 -12.04 -12.80 13.51
CA GLN A 220 -12.59 -11.85 14.47
C GLN A 220 -13.89 -11.24 13.94
N PRO A 221 -14.90 -11.01 14.80
CA PRO A 221 -16.18 -10.41 14.39
C PRO A 221 -15.99 -9.08 13.66
N GLU A 222 -15.07 -8.24 14.10
CA GLU A 222 -14.77 -6.93 13.50
C GLU A 222 -14.30 -7.05 12.05
N PHE A 223 -13.66 -8.18 11.70
CA PHE A 223 -13.28 -8.46 10.33
C PHE A 223 -14.50 -8.81 9.48
N MET A 224 -15.39 -9.63 10.02
CA MET A 224 -16.63 -10.03 9.34
C MET A 224 -17.56 -8.83 9.14
N ASP A 225 -17.62 -7.93 10.11
CA ASP A 225 -18.45 -6.73 10.05
C ASP A 225 -17.90 -5.70 9.03
N TYR A 226 -16.61 -5.76 8.74
CA TYR A 226 -15.97 -4.87 7.77
C TYR A 226 -16.18 -5.32 6.32
N MET A 227 -16.24 -6.63 6.10
CA MET A 227 -16.53 -7.21 4.77
C MET A 227 -17.97 -6.97 4.33
#